data_54b16fc3ec38261f6a07ee183a185d5d
#
_entry.id   54b16fc3ec38261f6a07ee183a185d5d
#
_cell.length_a   1.000
_cell.length_b   1.000
_cell.length_c   1.000
_cell.angle_alpha   90.00
_cell.angle_beta   90.00
_cell.angle_gamma   90.00
#
_symmetry.space_group_name_H-M   'P 1'
#
loop_
_entity.id
_entity.type
_entity.pdbx_description
1 polymer ?
#
loop_
_entity_poly.entity_id
_entity_poly.type
_entity_poly.pdbx_seq_one_letter_code
_entity_poly.pdbx_strand_id
1 'polypeptide(L)'
;MSPRLGLLMLLVKDVPAAKAFYTENLGLEAVQEFSGDEFVLLRSRSGGTNIALQDATKETYGVPQAHGGIIAGFEVDDADATYQQWKAKSIEIIGEVIDMGAGRTFTARDPEGHYIQIFHLYPQVREAQKQMGMYS
;
A
#
# COMPACT_ATOMS: atom_id res chain seq x y z
N MET A 1 13.87 3.41 -23.41
CA MET A 1 13.16 3.70 -22.15
C MET A 1 13.18 2.47 -21.24
N SER A 2 13.57 2.64 -20.00
CA SER A 2 13.51 1.54 -19.05
C SER A 2 12.06 1.27 -18.66
N PRO A 3 11.69 0.00 -18.48
CA PRO A 3 10.39 -0.33 -17.90
C PRO A 3 10.24 0.27 -16.50
N ARG A 4 9.02 0.58 -16.12
CA ARG A 4 8.71 1.03 -14.76
C ARG A 4 7.67 0.11 -14.12
N LEU A 5 7.71 -0.01 -12.81
CA LEU A 5 6.67 -0.72 -12.09
C LEU A 5 5.40 0.14 -12.11
N GLY A 6 4.38 -0.29 -12.85
CA GLY A 6 3.15 0.47 -13.01
C GLY A 6 2.00 -0.05 -12.17
N LEU A 7 2.11 -1.28 -11.67
CA LEU A 7 1.01 -1.93 -10.97
C LEU A 7 1.55 -2.93 -9.97
N LEU A 8 1.02 -2.90 -8.75
CA LEU A 8 1.19 -3.95 -7.76
C LEU A 8 -0.18 -4.58 -7.52
N MET A 9 -0.30 -5.86 -7.82
CA MET A 9 -1.57 -6.57 -7.67
C MET A 9 -1.56 -7.39 -6.39
N LEU A 10 -2.54 -7.17 -5.52
CA LEU A 10 -2.76 -7.94 -4.31
C LEU A 10 -3.91 -8.90 -4.53
N LEU A 11 -3.66 -10.18 -4.27
CA LEU A 11 -4.68 -11.21 -4.37
C LEU A 11 -5.43 -11.27 -3.04
N VAL A 12 -6.73 -11.00 -3.05
CA VAL A 12 -7.54 -10.88 -1.85
C VAL A 12 -8.78 -11.77 -1.96
N LYS A 13 -9.25 -12.29 -0.85
CA LYS A 13 -10.46 -13.12 -0.82
C LYS A 13 -11.71 -12.27 -0.74
N ASP A 14 -11.64 -11.11 -0.10
CA ASP A 14 -12.76 -10.20 0.08
C ASP A 14 -12.41 -8.84 -0.52
N VAL A 15 -12.73 -8.66 -1.80
CA VAL A 15 -12.42 -7.42 -2.52
C VAL A 15 -13.10 -6.20 -1.88
N PRO A 16 -14.40 -6.23 -1.51
CA PRO A 16 -15.01 -5.07 -0.85
C PRO A 16 -14.35 -4.69 0.46
N ALA A 17 -13.98 -5.65 1.30
CA ALA A 17 -13.31 -5.36 2.58
C ALA A 17 -11.92 -4.77 2.36
N ALA A 18 -11.15 -5.31 1.41
CA ALA A 18 -9.84 -4.77 1.08
C ALA A 18 -9.95 -3.36 0.50
N LYS A 19 -10.90 -3.12 -0.41
CA LYS A 19 -11.16 -1.79 -0.96
C LYS A 19 -11.46 -0.78 0.15
N ALA A 20 -12.34 -1.13 1.09
CA ALA A 20 -12.69 -0.27 2.20
C ALA A 20 -11.46 0.09 3.03
N PHE A 21 -10.62 -0.91 3.34
CA PHE A 21 -9.40 -0.69 4.10
C PHE A 21 -8.49 0.34 3.44
N TYR A 22 -8.17 0.16 2.16
CA TYR A 22 -7.21 1.02 1.46
C TYR A 22 -7.77 2.41 1.16
N THR A 23 -9.07 2.54 0.90
CA THR A 23 -9.68 3.85 0.66
C THR A 23 -9.88 4.62 1.95
N GLU A 24 -10.32 3.97 3.02
CA GLU A 24 -10.63 4.64 4.28
C GLU A 24 -9.38 4.98 5.10
N ASN A 25 -8.37 4.11 5.10
CA ASN A 25 -7.20 4.29 5.97
C ASN A 25 -6.00 4.93 5.25
N LEU A 26 -5.87 4.72 3.95
CA LEU A 26 -4.75 5.26 3.16
C LEU A 26 -5.20 6.33 2.17
N GLY A 27 -6.49 6.61 2.08
CA GLY A 27 -7.02 7.65 1.21
C GLY A 27 -6.84 7.37 -0.27
N LEU A 28 -6.64 6.10 -0.65
CA LEU A 28 -6.55 5.75 -2.06
C LEU A 28 -7.92 5.89 -2.72
N GLU A 29 -7.93 6.17 -4.01
CA GLU A 29 -9.15 6.34 -4.78
C GLU A 29 -9.36 5.17 -5.73
N ALA A 30 -10.56 4.60 -5.71
CA ALA A 30 -10.93 3.58 -6.70
C ALA A 30 -11.18 4.24 -8.06
N VAL A 31 -10.56 3.69 -9.10
CA VAL A 31 -10.77 4.15 -10.48
C VAL A 31 -11.91 3.34 -11.06
N GLN A 32 -13.10 3.92 -11.09
CA GLN A 32 -14.34 3.20 -11.41
C GLN A 32 -14.37 2.65 -12.82
N GLU A 33 -13.80 3.36 -13.80
CA GLU A 33 -13.79 2.94 -15.20
C GLU A 33 -13.03 1.62 -15.41
N PHE A 34 -12.14 1.28 -14.47
CA PHE A 34 -11.30 0.08 -14.55
C PHE A 34 -11.55 -0.86 -13.39
N SER A 35 -12.69 -0.74 -12.72
CA SER A 35 -13.00 -1.55 -11.54
C SER A 35 -14.32 -2.28 -11.70
N GLY A 36 -14.44 -3.42 -11.03
CA GLY A 36 -15.63 -4.24 -10.99
C GLY A 36 -15.68 -5.04 -9.70
N ASP A 37 -16.46 -6.11 -9.67
CA ASP A 37 -16.65 -6.91 -8.46
C ASP A 37 -15.41 -7.75 -8.11
N GLU A 38 -14.64 -8.14 -9.13
CA GLU A 38 -13.49 -9.05 -8.96
C GLU A 38 -12.15 -8.33 -9.00
N PHE A 39 -12.14 -7.09 -9.43
CA PHE A 39 -10.92 -6.30 -9.65
C PHE A 39 -11.20 -4.84 -9.34
N VAL A 40 -10.36 -4.24 -8.48
CA VAL A 40 -10.46 -2.82 -8.17
C VAL A 40 -9.09 -2.19 -8.37
N LEU A 41 -9.03 -1.16 -9.21
CA LEU A 41 -7.83 -0.37 -9.40
C LEU A 41 -7.84 0.81 -8.45
N LEU A 42 -6.79 0.94 -7.65
CA LEU A 42 -6.63 2.02 -6.68
C LEU A 42 -5.46 2.91 -7.08
N ARG A 43 -5.64 4.21 -6.92
CA ARG A 43 -4.58 5.18 -7.18
C ARG A 43 -4.41 6.13 -6.00
N SER A 44 -3.21 6.69 -5.88
CA SER A 44 -2.93 7.77 -4.93
C SER A 44 -2.99 9.11 -5.64
N ARG A 45 -3.55 10.12 -4.99
CA ARG A 45 -3.51 11.50 -5.50
C ARG A 45 -2.09 12.04 -5.57
N SER A 46 -1.20 11.48 -4.77
CA SER A 46 0.22 11.86 -4.77
C SER A 46 1.01 11.20 -5.91
N GLY A 47 0.35 10.41 -6.75
CA GLY A 47 1.00 9.69 -7.83
C GLY A 47 1.64 8.39 -7.36
N GLY A 48 2.54 7.86 -8.17
CA GLY A 48 3.24 6.61 -7.88
C GLY A 48 2.59 5.41 -8.54
N THR A 49 3.03 4.22 -8.12
CA THR A 49 2.54 2.96 -8.67
C THR A 49 1.11 2.69 -8.19
N ASN A 50 0.25 2.26 -9.11
CA ASN A 50 -1.12 1.89 -8.77
C ASN A 50 -1.15 0.53 -8.09
N ILE A 51 -2.19 0.32 -7.29
CA ILE A 51 -2.45 -0.96 -6.64
C ILE A 51 -3.74 -1.52 -7.21
N ALA A 52 -3.73 -2.81 -7.54
CA ALA A 52 -4.94 -3.51 -7.93
C ALA A 52 -5.29 -4.53 -6.85
N LEU A 53 -6.57 -4.65 -6.55
CA LEU A 53 -7.10 -5.71 -5.71
C LEU A 53 -7.82 -6.70 -6.62
N GLN A 54 -7.39 -7.95 -6.60
CA GLN A 54 -7.93 -8.99 -7.46
C GLN A 54 -8.51 -10.12 -6.61
N ASP A 55 -9.71 -10.57 -6.97
CA ASP A 55 -10.35 -11.71 -6.31
C ASP A 55 -9.48 -12.96 -6.43
N ALA A 56 -8.97 -13.43 -5.30
CA ALA A 56 -8.09 -14.59 -5.24
C ALA A 56 -8.85 -15.92 -5.17
N THR A 57 -10.19 -15.88 -5.07
CA THR A 57 -11.00 -17.11 -5.06
C THR A 57 -11.08 -17.77 -6.43
N LYS A 58 -10.64 -17.05 -7.47
CA LYS A 58 -10.61 -17.54 -8.84
C LYS A 58 -9.19 -17.47 -9.36
N GLU A 59 -8.87 -18.39 -10.29
CA GLU A 59 -7.58 -18.36 -10.97
C GLU A 59 -7.49 -17.09 -11.81
N THR A 60 -6.37 -16.36 -11.66
CA THR A 60 -6.11 -15.14 -12.41
C THR A 60 -4.80 -15.29 -13.16
N TYR A 61 -4.87 -15.22 -14.50
CA TYR A 61 -3.68 -15.32 -15.37
C TYR A 61 -2.83 -16.57 -15.12
N GLY A 62 -3.45 -17.67 -14.71
CA GLY A 62 -2.73 -18.91 -14.42
C GLY A 62 -1.91 -18.87 -13.13
N VAL A 63 -2.04 -17.81 -12.32
CA VAL A 63 -1.29 -17.67 -11.08
C VAL A 63 -2.08 -18.32 -9.94
N PRO A 64 -1.49 -19.33 -9.24
CA PRO A 64 -2.15 -19.89 -8.07
C PRO A 64 -2.16 -18.89 -6.92
N GLN A 65 -3.07 -19.10 -5.98
CA GLN A 65 -3.13 -18.30 -4.76
C GLN A 65 -1.79 -18.37 -4.03
N ALA A 66 -1.17 -17.20 -3.83
CA ALA A 66 0.09 -17.09 -3.12
C ALA A 66 -0.10 -16.29 -1.84
N HIS A 67 0.57 -16.73 -0.77
CA HIS A 67 0.57 -16.02 0.50
C HIS A 67 1.96 -15.47 0.79
N GLY A 68 2.05 -14.18 1.10
CA GLY A 68 3.28 -13.54 1.56
C GLY A 68 4.27 -13.20 0.46
N GLY A 69 5.47 -12.83 0.85
CA GLY A 69 6.60 -12.56 -0.05
C GLY A 69 6.71 -11.14 -0.56
N ILE A 70 5.67 -10.31 -0.45
CA ILE A 70 5.68 -8.93 -0.92
C ILE A 70 5.20 -8.02 0.22
N ILE A 71 5.92 -6.91 0.43
CA ILE A 71 5.51 -5.86 1.35
C ILE A 71 5.27 -4.59 0.53
N ALA A 72 4.05 -4.06 0.58
CA ALA A 72 3.73 -2.80 -0.06
C ALA A 72 4.06 -1.65 0.89
N GLY A 73 4.87 -0.70 0.44
CA GLY A 73 5.25 0.47 1.23
C GLY A 73 4.48 1.70 0.80
N PHE A 74 3.88 2.41 1.77
CA PHE A 74 3.14 3.64 1.53
C PHE A 74 3.81 4.77 2.28
N GLU A 75 4.15 5.84 1.56
CA GLU A 75 4.69 7.06 2.16
C GLU A 75 3.55 7.91 2.72
N VAL A 76 3.70 8.34 3.97
CA VAL A 76 2.79 9.27 4.65
C VAL A 76 3.57 10.48 5.12
N ASP A 77 2.87 11.53 5.56
CA ASP A 77 3.53 12.74 6.05
C ASP A 77 4.23 12.50 7.39
N ASP A 78 3.62 11.70 8.27
CA ASP A 78 4.13 11.45 9.61
C ASP A 78 3.74 10.02 10.03
N ALA A 79 4.71 9.12 10.01
CA ALA A 79 4.49 7.71 10.35
C ALA A 79 4.10 7.55 11.83
N ASP A 80 4.69 8.35 12.72
CA ASP A 80 4.36 8.27 14.16
C ASP A 80 2.92 8.67 14.42
N ALA A 81 2.45 9.75 13.77
CA ALA A 81 1.06 10.19 13.88
C ALA A 81 0.10 9.14 13.31
N THR A 82 0.43 8.59 12.14
CA THR A 82 -0.39 7.53 11.52
C THR A 82 -0.47 6.30 12.41
N TYR A 83 0.65 5.93 13.05
CA TYR A 83 0.70 4.81 13.99
C TYR A 83 -0.31 5.02 15.13
N GLN A 84 -0.33 6.20 15.74
CA GLN A 84 -1.26 6.50 16.82
C GLN A 84 -2.71 6.45 16.34
N GLN A 85 -3.00 6.98 15.16
CA GLN A 85 -4.33 6.94 14.57
C GLN A 85 -4.80 5.51 14.32
N TRP A 86 -3.94 4.68 13.75
CA TRP A 86 -4.28 3.30 13.43
C TRP A 86 -4.37 2.42 14.68
N LYS A 87 -3.58 2.72 15.70
CA LYS A 87 -3.64 2.03 16.98
C LYS A 87 -5.00 2.21 17.67
N ALA A 88 -5.66 3.34 17.44
CA ALA A 88 -6.99 3.62 17.97
C ALA A 88 -8.10 2.92 17.16
N LYS A 89 -7.77 2.34 16.01
CA LYS A 89 -8.68 1.56 15.16
C LYS A 89 -8.38 0.07 15.33
N SER A 90 -9.24 -0.79 14.83
CA SER A 90 -9.02 -2.25 14.88
C SER A 90 -8.12 -2.74 13.74
N ILE A 91 -7.01 -2.03 13.52
CA ILE A 91 -6.02 -2.40 12.50
C ILE A 91 -4.91 -3.18 13.20
N GLU A 92 -4.52 -4.34 12.63
CA GLU A 92 -3.44 -5.14 13.16
C GLU A 92 -2.10 -4.46 12.87
N ILE A 93 -1.38 -4.10 13.92
CA ILE A 93 -0.06 -3.47 13.83
C ILE A 93 0.98 -4.45 14.38
N ILE A 94 2.11 -4.58 13.68
CA ILE A 94 3.21 -5.47 14.06
C ILE A 94 4.31 -4.62 14.70
N GLY A 95 4.47 -4.76 16.02
CA GLY A 95 5.52 -4.03 16.75
C GLY A 95 5.23 -2.54 16.90
N GLU A 96 6.27 -1.74 16.83
CA GLU A 96 6.22 -0.30 17.06
C GLU A 96 6.86 0.45 15.89
N VAL A 97 6.76 1.79 15.90
CA VAL A 97 7.49 2.63 14.97
C VAL A 97 8.98 2.50 15.26
N ILE A 98 9.77 2.29 14.20
CA ILE A 98 11.22 2.18 14.31
C ILE A 98 11.89 3.20 13.39
N ASP A 99 13.13 3.56 13.74
CA ASP A 99 14.00 4.33 12.87
C ASP A 99 14.66 3.37 11.88
N MET A 100 14.42 3.57 10.58
CA MET A 100 15.01 2.73 9.53
C MET A 100 16.25 3.36 8.88
N GLY A 101 16.80 4.40 9.50
CA GLY A 101 17.93 5.14 8.96
C GLY A 101 17.52 6.26 8.01
N ALA A 102 16.77 5.95 6.97
CA ALA A 102 16.28 6.94 6.01
C ALA A 102 15.02 7.69 6.48
N GLY A 103 14.36 7.19 7.52
CA GLY A 103 13.14 7.76 8.05
C GLY A 103 12.54 6.90 9.15
N ARG A 104 11.23 7.04 9.36
CA ARG A 104 10.49 6.32 10.38
C ARG A 104 9.47 5.41 9.72
N THR A 105 9.27 4.22 10.27
CA THR A 105 8.37 3.24 9.66
C THR A 105 7.70 2.36 10.71
N PHE A 106 6.52 1.83 10.37
CA PHE A 106 5.92 0.73 11.09
C PHE A 106 5.26 -0.23 10.10
N THR A 107 4.98 -1.43 10.56
CA THR A 107 4.37 -2.50 9.77
C THR A 107 2.97 -2.78 10.29
N ALA A 108 2.04 -3.01 9.37
CA ALA A 108 0.68 -3.41 9.68
C ALA A 108 0.24 -4.52 8.72
N ARG A 109 -0.94 -5.07 8.97
CA ARG A 109 -1.54 -6.05 8.07
C ARG A 109 -2.89 -5.55 7.60
N ASP A 110 -3.17 -5.78 6.32
CA ASP A 110 -4.50 -5.51 5.78
C ASP A 110 -5.48 -6.63 6.20
N PRO A 111 -6.80 -6.50 5.89
CA PRO A 111 -7.77 -7.53 6.29
C PRO A 111 -7.50 -8.93 5.75
N GLU A 112 -6.74 -9.05 4.68
CA GLU A 112 -6.36 -10.34 4.07
C GLU A 112 -5.03 -10.89 4.57
N GLY A 113 -4.37 -10.16 5.47
CA GLY A 113 -3.12 -10.57 6.05
C GLY A 113 -1.87 -10.16 5.28
N HIS A 114 -2.01 -9.33 4.24
CA HIS A 114 -0.84 -8.79 3.54
C HIS A 114 -0.10 -7.81 4.45
N TYR A 115 1.22 -7.90 4.43
CA TYR A 115 2.04 -6.93 5.16
C TYR A 115 2.13 -5.63 4.39
N ILE A 116 1.92 -4.52 5.09
CA ILE A 116 2.10 -3.19 4.54
C ILE A 116 3.05 -2.43 5.46
N GLN A 117 3.87 -1.57 4.85
CA GLN A 117 4.82 -0.73 5.55
C GLN A 117 4.40 0.73 5.37
N ILE A 118 4.25 1.44 6.48
CA ILE A 118 3.90 2.86 6.48
C ILE A 118 5.16 3.61 6.91
N PHE A 119 5.57 4.59 6.12
CA PHE A 119 6.82 5.28 6.40
C PHE A 119 6.77 6.76 6.00
N HIS A 120 7.65 7.54 6.64
CA HIS A 120 8.03 8.85 6.12
C HIS A 120 9.55 8.93 6.09
N LEU A 121 10.08 9.65 5.11
CA LEU A 121 11.50 9.87 4.98
C LEU A 121 11.89 11.14 5.74
N TYR A 122 13.11 11.17 6.27
CA TYR A 122 13.67 12.42 6.80
C TYR A 122 13.81 13.45 5.66
N PRO A 123 13.63 14.75 5.96
CA PRO A 123 13.58 15.76 4.90
C PRO A 123 14.78 15.74 3.96
N GLN A 124 15.99 15.54 4.45
CA GLN A 124 17.18 15.48 3.62
C GLN A 124 17.20 14.26 2.69
N VAL A 125 16.65 13.13 3.15
CA VAL A 125 16.57 11.91 2.32
C VAL A 125 15.52 12.12 1.22
N ARG A 126 14.36 12.66 1.59
CA ARG A 126 13.28 12.91 0.63
C ARG A 126 13.73 13.89 -0.44
N GLU A 127 14.42 14.96 -0.04
CA GLU A 127 14.95 15.96 -0.98
C GLU A 127 15.98 15.34 -1.93
N ALA A 128 16.88 14.50 -1.42
CA ALA A 128 17.85 13.80 -2.26
C ALA A 128 17.16 12.90 -3.29
N GLN A 129 16.14 12.15 -2.88
CA GLN A 129 15.38 11.28 -3.81
C GLN A 129 14.62 12.10 -4.85
N LYS A 130 14.08 13.25 -4.44
CA LYS A 130 13.40 14.17 -5.35
C LYS A 130 14.36 14.70 -6.42
N GLN A 131 15.57 15.09 -6.03
CA GLN A 131 16.59 15.54 -6.97
C GLN A 131 17.05 14.44 -7.93
N MET A 132 16.94 13.18 -7.51
CA MET A 132 17.23 12.02 -8.36
C MET A 132 16.07 11.65 -9.29
N GLY A 133 14.97 12.41 -9.27
CA GLY A 133 13.81 12.15 -10.12
C GLY A 133 12.90 11.03 -9.63
N MET A 134 12.98 10.64 -8.37
CA MET A 134 12.19 9.54 -7.80
C MET A 134 10.75 9.96 -7.46
N TYR A 135 10.46 11.26 -7.45
CA TYR A 135 9.12 11.80 -7.29
C TYR A 135 8.68 12.50 -8.56
N SER A 136 7.46 12.23 -8.97
CA SER A 136 6.85 12.89 -10.14
C SER A 136 5.98 14.08 -9.73
#